data_ef8cace9c08ead28d787b02bf99e7438
#
_entry.id   ef8cace9c08ead28d787b02bf99e7438
#
_cell.length_a   1.000
_cell.length_b   1.000
_cell.length_c   1.000
_cell.angle_alpha   90.00
_cell.angle_beta   90.00
_cell.angle_gamma   90.00
#
_symmetry.space_group_name_H-M   'P 1'
#
loop_
_entity.id
_entity.type
_entity.pdbx_description
1 polymer ?
#
loop_
_entity_poly.entity_id
_entity_poly.type
_entity_poly.pdbx_seq_one_letter_code
_entity_poly.pdbx_strand_id
1 'polypeptide(L)'
;MSRTRLAGRTVVVTGAAQGQGAAEAAAAAREGATVVATDVLDETGEKLAAVLRADGLDVRYAHLDVTSPDGWAALAASLDVVHGLVNNAGIPMRARLGHVELADWNRAFAVNTTGALLGIQALAPLMPAGSSIVNVGSVAGLTAHHAVAYTASKWALRGLSRVAALELAPYGIRTNIIHPGFIETPLMATADPVFVAAHLAMTPQGRPGTVDEVAPLVVYLLSDEASYVNGAEITVDGGYAAHGPVKAITDALGQD
;
A
#
# COMPACT_ATOMS: atom_id res chain seq x y z
N MET A 1 11.07 13.69 -25.33
CA MET A 1 11.41 13.49 -23.93
C MET A 1 10.17 13.01 -23.22
N SER A 2 10.16 11.79 -22.71
CA SER A 2 9.04 11.27 -21.91
C SER A 2 8.89 12.19 -20.70
N ARG A 3 7.72 12.79 -20.52
CA ARG A 3 7.41 13.59 -19.33
C ARG A 3 7.35 12.61 -18.16
N THR A 4 8.23 12.75 -17.16
CA THR A 4 8.13 11.99 -15.92
C THR A 4 6.82 12.35 -15.23
N ARG A 5 6.02 11.33 -14.89
CA ARG A 5 4.61 11.49 -14.45
C ARG A 5 4.45 12.21 -13.11
N LEU A 6 5.51 12.19 -12.27
CA LEU A 6 5.51 12.77 -10.93
C LEU A 6 6.54 13.89 -10.76
N ALA A 7 7.02 14.49 -11.88
CA ALA A 7 7.99 15.58 -11.82
C ALA A 7 7.51 16.74 -10.94
N GLY A 8 8.34 17.17 -9.99
CA GLY A 8 8.04 18.24 -9.06
C GLY A 8 7.06 17.90 -7.94
N ARG A 9 6.68 16.62 -7.79
CA ARG A 9 5.82 16.15 -6.71
C ARG A 9 6.64 15.64 -5.54
N THR A 10 6.23 15.98 -4.32
CA THR A 10 6.74 15.38 -3.07
C THR A 10 5.80 14.24 -2.68
N VAL A 11 6.33 13.03 -2.54
CA VAL A 11 5.57 11.81 -2.22
C VAL A 11 6.12 11.19 -0.94
N VAL A 12 5.25 10.96 0.04
CA VAL A 12 5.56 10.20 1.27
C VAL A 12 5.10 8.76 1.09
N VAL A 13 5.98 7.78 1.36
CA VAL A 13 5.67 6.35 1.30
C VAL A 13 5.98 5.72 2.65
N THR A 14 4.99 5.09 3.28
CA THR A 14 5.16 4.41 4.57
C THR A 14 5.47 2.92 4.41
N GLY A 15 6.23 2.34 5.35
CA GLY A 15 6.68 0.95 5.23
C GLY A 15 7.61 0.75 4.03
N ALA A 16 8.45 1.74 3.74
CA ALA A 16 9.22 1.84 2.52
C ALA A 16 10.62 1.22 2.59
N ALA A 17 11.03 0.64 3.73
CA ALA A 17 12.36 0.06 3.85
C ALA A 17 12.54 -1.21 3.00
N GLN A 18 11.46 -1.93 2.70
CA GLN A 18 11.51 -3.19 1.96
C GLN A 18 10.18 -3.52 1.24
N GLY A 19 10.20 -4.58 0.42
CA GLY A 19 9.00 -5.13 -0.22
C GLY A 19 8.28 -4.14 -1.13
N GLN A 20 6.94 -4.10 -1.04
CA GLN A 20 6.11 -3.25 -1.91
C GLN A 20 6.42 -1.77 -1.71
N GLY A 21 6.51 -1.28 -0.46
CA GLY A 21 6.80 0.13 -0.18
C GLY A 21 8.14 0.60 -0.74
N ALA A 22 9.17 -0.25 -0.72
CA ALA A 22 10.45 0.05 -1.34
C ALA A 22 10.33 0.17 -2.87
N ALA A 23 9.59 -0.72 -3.52
CA ALA A 23 9.35 -0.68 -4.96
C ALA A 23 8.49 0.54 -5.35
N GLU A 24 7.47 0.87 -4.56
CA GLU A 24 6.61 2.04 -4.76
C GLU A 24 7.41 3.36 -4.63
N ALA A 25 8.28 3.45 -3.61
CA ALA A 25 9.18 4.59 -3.43
C ALA A 25 10.15 4.74 -4.61
N ALA A 26 10.78 3.63 -5.03
CA ALA A 26 11.69 3.62 -6.16
C ALA A 26 10.98 3.99 -7.48
N ALA A 27 9.77 3.46 -7.71
CA ALA A 27 9.00 3.76 -8.91
C ALA A 27 8.56 5.24 -8.96
N ALA A 28 8.10 5.79 -7.84
CA ALA A 28 7.75 7.21 -7.74
C ALA A 28 8.96 8.12 -8.01
N ALA A 29 10.13 7.79 -7.45
CA ALA A 29 11.36 8.54 -7.67
C ALA A 29 11.82 8.48 -9.14
N ARG A 30 11.75 7.32 -9.79
CA ARG A 30 12.08 7.18 -11.23
C ARG A 30 11.16 7.99 -12.12
N GLU A 31 9.95 8.29 -11.67
CA GLU A 31 8.99 9.16 -12.34
C GLU A 31 9.13 10.65 -11.95
N GLY A 32 10.23 11.00 -11.27
CA GLY A 32 10.62 12.39 -11.00
C GLY A 32 10.08 12.98 -9.72
N ALA A 33 9.53 12.17 -8.81
CA ALA A 33 9.13 12.63 -7.48
C ALA A 33 10.35 12.81 -6.57
N THR A 34 10.28 13.83 -5.69
CA THR A 34 11.01 13.84 -4.42
C THR A 34 10.32 12.89 -3.46
N VAL A 35 10.98 11.81 -3.05
CA VAL A 35 10.37 10.77 -2.21
C VAL A 35 10.88 10.85 -0.78
N VAL A 36 9.96 10.84 0.17
CA VAL A 36 10.23 10.63 1.59
C VAL A 36 9.83 9.21 1.93
N ALA A 37 10.79 8.31 1.93
CA ALA A 37 10.63 6.92 2.33
C ALA A 37 10.63 6.83 3.85
N THR A 38 9.58 6.24 4.45
CA THR A 38 9.48 6.14 5.91
C THR A 38 9.27 4.71 6.37
N ASP A 39 9.91 4.35 7.48
CA ASP A 39 9.80 3.02 8.10
C ASP A 39 10.30 3.08 9.56
N VAL A 40 10.15 1.98 10.31
CA VAL A 40 10.79 1.75 11.61
C VAL A 40 12.13 1.02 11.47
N LEU A 41 12.46 0.50 10.28
CA LEU A 41 13.68 -0.24 9.96
C LEU A 41 14.76 0.70 9.43
N ASP A 42 15.31 1.53 10.31
CA ASP A 42 16.22 2.64 9.94
C ASP A 42 17.39 2.21 9.07
N GLU A 43 18.13 1.17 9.48
CA GLU A 43 19.29 0.70 8.73
C GLU A 43 18.93 0.26 7.30
N THR A 44 17.80 -0.43 7.15
CA THR A 44 17.33 -0.92 5.85
C THR A 44 16.81 0.22 4.98
N GLY A 45 16.08 1.15 5.58
CA GLY A 45 15.52 2.31 4.89
C GLY A 45 16.62 3.27 4.42
N GLU A 46 17.62 3.55 5.24
CA GLU A 46 18.78 4.37 4.83
C GLU A 46 19.59 3.72 3.72
N LYS A 47 19.79 2.40 3.76
CA LYS A 47 20.46 1.67 2.67
C LYS A 47 19.70 1.81 1.36
N LEU A 48 18.37 1.63 1.38
CA LEU A 48 17.55 1.81 0.20
C LEU A 48 17.69 3.24 -0.35
N ALA A 49 17.51 4.25 0.50
CA ALA A 49 17.60 5.64 0.09
C ALA A 49 18.99 5.97 -0.48
N ALA A 50 20.06 5.42 0.12
CA ALA A 50 21.42 5.61 -0.39
C ALA A 50 21.62 5.01 -1.78
N VAL A 51 21.11 3.80 -2.04
CA VAL A 51 21.16 3.15 -3.36
C VAL A 51 20.40 3.99 -4.40
N LEU A 52 19.19 4.42 -4.08
CA LEU A 52 18.37 5.21 -5.01
C LEU A 52 19.01 6.59 -5.30
N ARG A 53 19.61 7.24 -4.29
CA ARG A 53 20.39 8.47 -4.50
C ARG A 53 21.63 8.27 -5.39
N ALA A 54 22.31 7.14 -5.24
CA ALA A 54 23.45 6.79 -6.10
C ALA A 54 23.03 6.61 -7.57
N ASP A 55 21.78 6.19 -7.82
CA ASP A 55 21.17 6.14 -9.14
C ASP A 55 20.66 7.52 -9.64
N GLY A 56 20.92 8.59 -8.90
CA GLY A 56 20.52 9.95 -9.26
C GLY A 56 19.07 10.30 -8.94
N LEU A 57 18.39 9.51 -8.12
CA LEU A 57 16.99 9.72 -7.72
C LEU A 57 16.90 10.57 -6.44
N ASP A 58 15.88 11.39 -6.34
CA ASP A 58 15.65 12.27 -5.18
C ASP A 58 14.83 11.52 -4.10
N VAL A 59 15.55 10.81 -3.22
CA VAL A 59 14.96 10.02 -2.14
C VAL A 59 15.66 10.32 -0.82
N ARG A 60 14.88 10.63 0.21
CA ARG A 60 15.35 10.66 1.59
C ARG A 60 14.61 9.64 2.45
N TYR A 61 15.29 9.11 3.44
CA TYR A 61 14.69 8.29 4.48
C TYR A 61 14.33 9.15 5.69
N ALA A 62 13.27 8.80 6.39
CA ALA A 62 12.92 9.34 7.71
C ALA A 62 12.32 8.22 8.57
N HIS A 63 12.77 8.13 9.83
CA HIS A 63 12.15 7.22 10.80
C HIS A 63 10.69 7.58 11.03
N LEU A 64 9.80 6.59 10.98
CA LEU A 64 8.39 6.76 11.32
C LEU A 64 7.77 5.45 11.81
N ASP A 65 7.36 5.43 13.06
CA ASP A 65 6.34 4.49 13.52
C ASP A 65 4.96 5.09 13.18
N VAL A 66 4.26 4.49 12.24
CA VAL A 66 2.94 4.97 11.79
C VAL A 66 1.89 4.97 12.90
N THR A 67 2.14 4.29 14.02
CA THR A 67 1.23 4.28 15.18
C THR A 67 1.46 5.48 16.11
N SER A 68 2.52 6.28 15.88
CA SER A 68 2.91 7.42 16.71
C SER A 68 2.34 8.74 16.19
N PRO A 69 1.39 9.39 16.89
CA PRO A 69 0.94 10.74 16.54
C PRO A 69 2.07 11.76 16.54
N ASP A 70 2.99 11.67 17.51
CA ASP A 70 4.13 12.59 17.61
C ASP A 70 5.11 12.38 16.43
N GLY A 71 5.30 11.12 16.00
CA GLY A 71 6.10 10.80 14.81
C GLY A 71 5.51 11.45 13.55
N TRP A 72 4.22 11.36 13.36
CA TRP A 72 3.52 12.03 12.26
C TRP A 72 3.61 13.54 12.33
N ALA A 73 3.46 14.13 13.53
CA ALA A 73 3.59 15.58 13.72
C ALA A 73 5.01 16.06 13.38
N ALA A 74 6.04 15.33 13.83
CA ALA A 74 7.43 15.63 13.52
C ALA A 74 7.72 15.52 12.01
N LEU A 75 7.19 14.47 11.34
CA LEU A 75 7.32 14.31 9.90
C LEU A 75 6.65 15.48 9.16
N ALA A 76 5.40 15.80 9.51
CA ALA A 76 4.67 16.91 8.89
C ALA A 76 5.40 18.24 9.04
N ALA A 77 5.97 18.53 10.23
CA ALA A 77 6.75 19.75 10.49
C ALA A 77 8.05 19.83 9.66
N SER A 78 8.53 18.72 9.12
CA SER A 78 9.73 18.65 8.26
C SER A 78 9.43 18.82 6.77
N LEU A 79 8.18 19.07 6.40
CA LEU A 79 7.70 19.13 5.03
C LEU A 79 6.96 20.44 4.77
N ASP A 80 7.26 21.08 3.64
CA ASP A 80 6.55 22.31 3.20
C ASP A 80 5.28 21.94 2.42
N VAL A 81 5.35 20.90 1.61
CA VAL A 81 4.26 20.48 0.73
C VAL A 81 4.31 18.96 0.48
N VAL A 82 3.13 18.34 0.39
CA VAL A 82 2.98 16.92 0.07
C VAL A 82 1.98 16.78 -1.09
N HIS A 83 2.40 16.15 -2.19
CA HIS A 83 1.55 15.93 -3.35
C HIS A 83 1.02 14.48 -3.41
N GLY A 84 1.67 13.57 -2.69
CA GLY A 84 1.27 12.17 -2.63
C GLY A 84 1.54 11.54 -1.26
N LEU A 85 0.60 10.74 -0.79
CA LEU A 85 0.77 9.87 0.38
C LEU A 85 0.45 8.43 -0.01
N VAL A 86 1.39 7.52 0.20
CA VAL A 86 1.18 6.09 0.06
C VAL A 86 1.20 5.44 1.44
N ASN A 87 0.01 5.08 1.92
CA ASN A 87 -0.16 4.33 3.16
C ASN A 87 0.04 2.83 2.87
N ASN A 88 1.31 2.42 2.76
CA ASN A 88 1.69 1.04 2.50
C ASN A 88 2.04 0.27 3.79
N ALA A 89 2.52 0.93 4.85
CA ALA A 89 2.88 0.26 6.10
C ALA A 89 1.78 -0.70 6.57
N GLY A 90 2.18 -1.93 6.90
CA GLY A 90 1.24 -2.95 7.34
C GLY A 90 1.94 -4.18 7.87
N ILE A 91 1.28 -4.87 8.80
CA ILE A 91 1.76 -6.12 9.40
C ILE A 91 0.75 -7.24 9.18
N PRO A 92 1.22 -8.46 8.87
CA PRO A 92 0.37 -9.64 8.79
C PRO A 92 0.20 -10.21 10.19
N MET A 93 -1.04 -10.35 10.64
CA MET A 93 -1.37 -11.10 11.85
C MET A 93 -2.08 -12.38 11.42
N ARG A 94 -1.40 -13.53 11.54
CA ARG A 94 -1.83 -14.80 10.94
C ARG A 94 -2.75 -15.66 11.83
N ALA A 95 -3.05 -15.19 13.05
CA ALA A 95 -3.88 -15.93 14.00
C ALA A 95 -5.31 -16.14 13.47
N ARG A 96 -5.83 -17.34 13.66
CA ARG A 96 -7.22 -17.71 13.36
C ARG A 96 -8.17 -17.27 14.48
N LEU A 97 -9.48 -17.26 14.21
CA LEU A 97 -10.53 -16.75 15.11
C LEU A 97 -10.46 -17.30 16.55
N GLY A 98 -10.13 -18.57 16.71
CA GLY A 98 -10.03 -19.17 18.07
C GLY A 98 -8.71 -18.92 18.79
N HIS A 99 -7.74 -18.21 18.17
CA HIS A 99 -6.38 -18.06 18.68
C HIS A 99 -5.84 -16.63 18.54
N VAL A 100 -6.68 -15.65 18.19
CA VAL A 100 -6.26 -14.26 18.09
C VAL A 100 -6.25 -13.63 19.49
N GLU A 101 -5.08 -13.16 19.91
CA GLU A 101 -4.94 -12.40 21.14
C GLU A 101 -5.39 -10.95 20.93
N LEU A 102 -5.99 -10.33 21.96
CA LEU A 102 -6.47 -8.95 21.87
C LEU A 102 -5.33 -7.96 21.60
N ALA A 103 -4.13 -8.22 22.10
CA ALA A 103 -2.96 -7.39 21.85
C ALA A 103 -2.58 -7.42 20.34
N ASP A 104 -2.60 -8.59 19.70
CA ASP A 104 -2.31 -8.76 18.29
C ASP A 104 -3.39 -8.13 17.40
N TRP A 105 -4.66 -8.26 17.81
CA TRP A 105 -5.77 -7.57 17.16
C TRP A 105 -5.55 -6.05 17.20
N ASN A 106 -5.31 -5.49 18.38
CA ASN A 106 -5.10 -4.05 18.55
C ASN A 106 -3.89 -3.57 17.74
N ARG A 107 -2.80 -4.34 17.71
CA ARG A 107 -1.60 -4.01 16.95
C ARG A 107 -1.86 -4.02 15.44
N ALA A 108 -2.63 -4.99 14.93
CA ALA A 108 -3.02 -5.01 13.52
C ALA A 108 -3.80 -3.74 13.14
N PHE A 109 -4.77 -3.34 13.97
CA PHE A 109 -5.53 -2.12 13.72
C PHE A 109 -4.69 -0.85 13.87
N ALA A 110 -3.83 -0.79 14.89
CA ALA A 110 -2.95 0.34 15.11
C ALA A 110 -2.06 0.62 13.87
N VAL A 111 -1.44 -0.41 13.31
CA VAL A 111 -0.56 -0.25 12.14
C VAL A 111 -1.37 -0.13 10.84
N ASN A 112 -2.25 -1.10 10.55
CA ASN A 112 -2.84 -1.24 9.22
C ASN A 112 -3.96 -0.24 8.94
N THR A 113 -4.56 0.36 9.98
CA THR A 113 -5.73 1.25 9.84
C THR A 113 -5.50 2.59 10.51
N THR A 114 -5.19 2.60 11.82
CA THR A 114 -5.00 3.85 12.57
C THR A 114 -3.79 4.61 12.03
N GLY A 115 -2.70 3.92 11.67
CA GLY A 115 -1.53 4.55 11.06
C GLY A 115 -1.88 5.31 9.78
N ALA A 116 -2.72 4.73 8.92
CA ALA A 116 -3.21 5.41 7.71
C ALA A 116 -4.10 6.62 8.04
N LEU A 117 -4.97 6.52 9.05
CA LEU A 117 -5.77 7.66 9.53
C LEU A 117 -4.88 8.80 10.01
N LEU A 118 -3.89 8.50 10.87
CA LEU A 118 -2.95 9.49 11.39
C LEU A 118 -2.16 10.16 10.25
N GLY A 119 -1.71 9.37 9.26
CA GLY A 119 -1.02 9.88 8.08
C GLY A 119 -1.88 10.85 7.25
N ILE A 120 -3.15 10.50 7.02
CA ILE A 120 -4.10 11.36 6.33
C ILE A 120 -4.31 12.65 7.13
N GLN A 121 -4.55 12.57 8.43
CA GLN A 121 -4.78 13.74 9.29
C GLN A 121 -3.56 14.66 9.35
N ALA A 122 -2.36 14.11 9.46
CA ALA A 122 -1.13 14.88 9.56
C ALA A 122 -0.74 15.58 8.25
N LEU A 123 -0.94 14.89 7.11
CA LEU A 123 -0.42 15.36 5.83
C LEU A 123 -1.45 16.06 4.93
N ALA A 124 -2.76 15.78 5.07
CA ALA A 124 -3.78 16.44 4.26
C ALA A 124 -3.74 17.98 4.32
N PRO A 125 -3.42 18.63 5.47
CA PRO A 125 -3.25 20.08 5.52
C PRO A 125 -2.10 20.64 4.67
N LEU A 126 -1.12 19.79 4.31
CA LEU A 126 0.03 20.13 3.47
C LEU A 126 -0.18 19.76 1.99
N MET A 127 -1.36 19.22 1.65
CA MET A 127 -1.65 18.71 0.32
C MET A 127 -2.43 19.75 -0.51
N PRO A 128 -1.81 20.32 -1.55
CA PRO A 128 -2.51 21.22 -2.46
C PRO A 128 -3.50 20.47 -3.35
N ALA A 129 -4.40 21.22 -4.01
CA ALA A 129 -5.29 20.64 -5.01
C ALA A 129 -4.49 19.90 -6.11
N GLY A 130 -5.00 18.76 -6.56
CA GLY A 130 -4.31 17.84 -7.47
C GLY A 130 -3.48 16.76 -6.75
N SER A 131 -3.41 16.78 -5.41
CA SER A 131 -2.73 15.75 -4.63
C SER A 131 -3.51 14.43 -4.60
N SER A 132 -2.82 13.35 -4.22
CA SER A 132 -3.40 12.02 -4.21
C SER A 132 -2.94 11.18 -3.02
N ILE A 133 -3.87 10.44 -2.43
CA ILE A 133 -3.62 9.44 -1.39
C ILE A 133 -3.89 8.06 -1.98
N VAL A 134 -2.93 7.14 -1.80
CA VAL A 134 -3.07 5.73 -2.18
C VAL A 134 -2.94 4.89 -0.92
N ASN A 135 -4.00 4.19 -0.55
CA ASN A 135 -3.97 3.24 0.54
C ASN A 135 -3.70 1.83 -0.02
N VAL A 136 -2.76 1.11 0.59
CA VAL A 136 -2.44 -0.26 0.20
C VAL A 136 -3.26 -1.23 1.06
N GLY A 137 -4.35 -1.69 0.47
CA GLY A 137 -5.26 -2.67 1.03
C GLY A 137 -4.70 -4.11 0.97
N SER A 138 -5.55 -5.02 0.58
CA SER A 138 -5.26 -6.44 0.27
C SER A 138 -6.53 -7.08 -0.28
N VAL A 139 -6.42 -8.16 -1.03
CA VAL A 139 -7.57 -9.03 -1.35
C VAL A 139 -8.25 -9.55 -0.08
N ALA A 140 -7.55 -9.64 1.05
CA ALA A 140 -8.13 -9.94 2.36
C ALA A 140 -9.11 -8.85 2.85
N GLY A 141 -9.08 -7.64 2.29
CA GLY A 141 -10.07 -6.58 2.52
C GLY A 141 -11.30 -6.68 1.61
N LEU A 142 -11.34 -7.64 0.69
CA LEU A 142 -12.45 -7.87 -0.24
C LEU A 142 -13.16 -9.20 0.00
N THR A 143 -12.42 -10.20 0.48
CA THR A 143 -12.90 -11.56 0.69
C THR A 143 -12.62 -12.02 2.12
N ALA A 144 -13.25 -13.10 2.55
CA ALA A 144 -12.91 -13.73 3.82
C ALA A 144 -11.50 -14.35 3.73
N HIS A 145 -10.71 -14.16 4.79
CA HIS A 145 -9.39 -14.76 4.92
C HIS A 145 -9.22 -15.30 6.35
N HIS A 146 -8.41 -16.33 6.54
CA HIS A 146 -8.24 -16.98 7.85
C HIS A 146 -7.53 -16.12 8.90
N ALA A 147 -6.74 -15.13 8.48
CA ALA A 147 -6.01 -14.20 9.34
C ALA A 147 -6.96 -13.11 9.85
N VAL A 148 -7.56 -13.31 11.02
CA VAL A 148 -8.71 -12.54 11.52
C VAL A 148 -8.41 -11.05 11.68
N ALA A 149 -7.38 -10.71 12.46
CA ALA A 149 -7.04 -9.30 12.75
C ALA A 149 -6.57 -8.57 11.48
N TYR A 150 -5.79 -9.24 10.65
CA TYR A 150 -5.35 -8.69 9.36
C TYR A 150 -6.54 -8.39 8.45
N THR A 151 -7.42 -9.36 8.26
CA THR A 151 -8.62 -9.21 7.43
C THR A 151 -9.48 -8.06 7.90
N ALA A 152 -9.84 -8.05 9.19
CA ALA A 152 -10.68 -6.99 9.76
C ALA A 152 -10.04 -5.60 9.60
N SER A 153 -8.72 -5.47 9.83
CA SER A 153 -8.02 -4.21 9.66
C SER A 153 -7.99 -3.73 8.20
N LYS A 154 -7.85 -4.63 7.22
CA LYS A 154 -7.89 -4.27 5.80
C LYS A 154 -9.31 -3.93 5.30
N TRP A 155 -10.35 -4.53 5.89
CA TRP A 155 -11.74 -4.09 5.68
C TRP A 155 -11.99 -2.69 6.27
N ALA A 156 -11.45 -2.40 7.47
CA ALA A 156 -11.55 -1.07 8.08
C ALA A 156 -10.82 0.00 7.24
N LEU A 157 -9.63 -0.29 6.72
CA LEU A 157 -8.89 0.61 5.83
C LEU A 157 -9.69 0.93 4.55
N ARG A 158 -10.43 -0.03 4.03
CA ARG A 158 -11.32 0.17 2.89
C ARG A 158 -12.41 1.20 3.20
N GLY A 159 -13.06 1.10 4.38
CA GLY A 159 -14.03 2.09 4.84
C GLY A 159 -13.41 3.48 5.00
N LEU A 160 -12.25 3.57 5.65
CA LEU A 160 -11.49 4.82 5.80
C LEU A 160 -11.17 5.46 4.44
N SER A 161 -10.76 4.67 3.46
CA SER A 161 -10.43 5.16 2.12
C SER A 161 -11.62 5.83 1.42
N ARG A 162 -12.82 5.27 1.58
CA ARG A 162 -14.05 5.85 1.02
C ARG A 162 -14.46 7.16 1.70
N VAL A 163 -14.33 7.23 3.03
CA VAL A 163 -14.59 8.46 3.78
C VAL A 163 -13.60 9.54 3.37
N ALA A 164 -12.31 9.22 3.30
CA ALA A 164 -11.28 10.16 2.87
C ALA A 164 -11.53 10.67 1.42
N ALA A 165 -11.94 9.78 0.51
CA ALA A 165 -12.27 10.17 -0.87
C ALA A 165 -13.44 11.16 -0.93
N LEU A 166 -14.41 11.02 -0.04
CA LEU A 166 -15.56 11.93 0.04
C LEU A 166 -15.18 13.28 0.67
N GLU A 167 -14.51 13.24 1.82
CA GLU A 167 -14.25 14.44 2.62
C GLU A 167 -13.12 15.32 2.05
N LEU A 168 -12.14 14.73 1.35
CA LEU A 168 -11.01 15.45 0.79
C LEU A 168 -11.24 15.93 -0.65
N ALA A 169 -12.26 15.43 -1.34
CA ALA A 169 -12.59 15.84 -2.71
C ALA A 169 -12.85 17.37 -2.86
N PRO A 170 -13.53 18.05 -1.93
CA PRO A 170 -13.71 19.52 -2.02
C PRO A 170 -12.39 20.32 -1.99
N TYR A 171 -11.32 19.72 -1.48
CA TYR A 171 -9.97 20.29 -1.46
C TYR A 171 -9.14 19.92 -2.68
N GLY A 172 -9.73 19.16 -3.63
CA GLY A 172 -9.03 18.68 -4.82
C GLY A 172 -8.06 17.53 -4.56
N ILE A 173 -8.19 16.84 -3.43
CA ILE A 173 -7.37 15.68 -3.05
C ILE A 173 -8.13 14.40 -3.36
N ARG A 174 -7.51 13.49 -4.11
CA ARG A 174 -8.08 12.18 -4.44
C ARG A 174 -7.59 11.12 -3.46
N THR A 175 -8.44 10.17 -3.11
CA THR A 175 -8.06 9.01 -2.29
C THR A 175 -8.55 7.74 -2.96
N ASN A 176 -7.63 6.81 -3.21
CA ASN A 176 -7.92 5.51 -3.79
C ASN A 176 -7.28 4.39 -2.96
N ILE A 177 -7.80 3.18 -3.10
CA ILE A 177 -7.22 2.00 -2.46
C ILE A 177 -6.90 0.94 -3.50
N ILE A 178 -5.71 0.34 -3.40
CA ILE A 178 -5.34 -0.83 -4.17
C ILE A 178 -5.43 -2.07 -3.30
N HIS A 179 -5.73 -3.21 -3.91
CA HIS A 179 -5.83 -4.50 -3.22
C HIS A 179 -4.88 -5.50 -3.88
N PRO A 180 -3.60 -5.55 -3.46
CA PRO A 180 -2.67 -6.57 -3.91
C PRO A 180 -3.14 -7.97 -3.50
N GLY A 181 -2.89 -8.94 -4.39
CA GLY A 181 -3.05 -10.37 -4.10
C GLY A 181 -1.81 -10.94 -3.41
N PHE A 182 -1.39 -12.13 -3.85
CA PHE A 182 -0.17 -12.76 -3.39
C PHE A 182 1.03 -12.17 -4.15
N ILE A 183 1.79 -11.29 -3.48
CA ILE A 183 2.94 -10.60 -4.07
C ILE A 183 4.23 -11.13 -3.43
N GLU A 184 5.22 -11.45 -4.26
CA GLU A 184 6.55 -11.87 -3.80
C GLU A 184 7.23 -10.74 -3.04
N THR A 185 7.40 -10.95 -1.73
CA THR A 185 8.05 -10.02 -0.82
C THR A 185 8.80 -10.81 0.26
N PRO A 186 9.77 -10.21 0.97
CA PRO A 186 10.40 -10.86 2.13
C PRO A 186 9.39 -11.36 3.16
N LEU A 187 8.28 -10.68 3.31
CA LEU A 187 7.17 -11.07 4.19
C LEU A 187 6.56 -12.42 3.81
N MET A 188 6.51 -12.72 2.51
CA MET A 188 5.91 -13.95 1.99
C MET A 188 6.91 -15.12 1.97
N ALA A 189 8.21 -14.87 2.10
CA ALA A 189 9.23 -15.92 2.15
C ALA A 189 9.05 -16.89 3.34
N THR A 190 8.32 -16.47 4.39
CA THR A 190 7.98 -17.28 5.57
C THR A 190 6.57 -17.86 5.53
N ALA A 191 5.86 -17.77 4.39
CA ALA A 191 4.51 -18.33 4.25
C ALA A 191 4.56 -19.86 4.19
N ASP A 192 3.53 -20.51 4.74
CA ASP A 192 3.35 -21.95 4.66
C ASP A 192 3.25 -22.37 3.18
N PRO A 193 4.06 -23.36 2.71
CA PRO A 193 4.01 -23.82 1.33
C PRO A 193 2.62 -24.34 0.91
N VAL A 194 1.85 -24.92 1.82
CA VAL A 194 0.47 -25.39 1.56
C VAL A 194 -0.45 -24.18 1.29
N PHE A 195 -0.30 -23.12 2.08
CA PHE A 195 -1.03 -21.87 1.85
C PHE A 195 -0.66 -21.26 0.49
N VAL A 196 0.64 -21.20 0.16
CA VAL A 196 1.12 -20.68 -1.13
C VAL A 196 0.51 -21.45 -2.28
N ALA A 197 0.63 -22.78 -2.27
CA ALA A 197 0.11 -23.64 -3.33
C ALA A 197 -1.42 -23.48 -3.50
N ALA A 198 -2.17 -23.47 -2.39
CA ALA A 198 -3.61 -23.28 -2.42
C ALA A 198 -4.01 -21.89 -2.96
N HIS A 199 -3.28 -20.84 -2.57
CA HIS A 199 -3.55 -19.50 -3.05
C HIS A 199 -3.29 -19.36 -4.55
N LEU A 200 -2.18 -19.92 -5.04
CA LEU A 200 -1.84 -19.90 -6.47
C LEU A 200 -2.83 -20.72 -7.30
N ALA A 201 -3.28 -21.88 -6.79
CA ALA A 201 -4.32 -22.66 -7.45
C ALA A 201 -5.63 -21.89 -7.63
N MET A 202 -5.96 -20.96 -6.71
CA MET A 202 -7.13 -20.08 -6.80
C MET A 202 -6.87 -18.81 -7.61
N THR A 203 -5.63 -18.52 -8.00
CA THR A 203 -5.28 -17.35 -8.81
C THR A 203 -5.34 -17.71 -10.29
N PRO A 204 -6.19 -17.07 -11.11
CA PRO A 204 -6.31 -17.40 -12.56
C PRO A 204 -4.98 -17.35 -13.31
N GLN A 205 -4.10 -16.38 -12.99
CA GLN A 205 -2.78 -16.31 -13.61
C GLN A 205 -1.80 -17.40 -13.13
N GLY A 206 -2.13 -18.19 -12.09
CA GLY A 206 -1.37 -19.34 -11.62
C GLY A 206 0.01 -19.04 -11.01
N ARG A 207 0.33 -17.77 -10.77
CA ARG A 207 1.62 -17.30 -10.24
C ARG A 207 1.45 -16.18 -9.22
N PRO A 208 2.44 -15.93 -8.37
CA PRO A 208 2.46 -14.71 -7.59
C PRO A 208 2.67 -13.49 -8.51
N GLY A 209 2.25 -12.32 -8.04
CA GLY A 209 2.66 -11.05 -8.61
C GLY A 209 4.01 -10.62 -8.05
N THR A 210 4.67 -9.68 -8.72
CA THR A 210 5.90 -9.04 -8.25
C THR A 210 5.59 -7.63 -7.72
N VAL A 211 6.49 -7.07 -6.93
CA VAL A 211 6.36 -5.69 -6.47
C VAL A 211 6.39 -4.69 -7.63
N ASP A 212 7.10 -5.01 -8.72
CA ASP A 212 7.18 -4.20 -9.93
C ASP A 212 5.88 -4.24 -10.76
N GLU A 213 4.98 -5.18 -10.50
CA GLU A 213 3.64 -5.22 -11.10
C GLU A 213 2.62 -4.39 -10.29
N VAL A 214 2.90 -4.10 -9.01
CA VAL A 214 2.05 -3.25 -8.16
C VAL A 214 2.42 -1.77 -8.29
N ALA A 215 3.71 -1.44 -8.23
CA ALA A 215 4.21 -0.07 -8.17
C ALA A 215 3.73 0.84 -9.33
N PRO A 216 3.60 0.38 -10.59
CA PRO A 216 3.10 1.21 -11.69
C PRO A 216 1.68 1.73 -11.49
N LEU A 217 0.81 0.95 -10.84
CA LEU A 217 -0.55 1.39 -10.51
C LEU A 217 -0.53 2.49 -9.44
N VAL A 218 0.34 2.38 -8.44
CA VAL A 218 0.52 3.43 -7.42
C VAL A 218 0.98 4.73 -8.08
N VAL A 219 1.96 4.67 -8.97
CA VAL A 219 2.43 5.84 -9.73
C VAL A 219 1.29 6.45 -10.57
N TYR A 220 0.51 5.62 -11.29
CA TYR A 220 -0.66 6.09 -12.04
C TYR A 220 -1.64 6.84 -11.15
N LEU A 221 -2.00 6.27 -10.00
CA LEU A 221 -2.95 6.88 -9.06
C LEU A 221 -2.42 8.18 -8.44
N LEU A 222 -1.11 8.31 -8.27
CA LEU A 222 -0.46 9.53 -7.80
C LEU A 222 -0.39 10.62 -8.88
N SER A 223 -0.45 10.27 -10.16
CA SER A 223 -0.28 11.18 -11.30
C SER A 223 -1.56 11.92 -11.71
N ASP A 224 -1.40 12.91 -12.60
CA ASP A 224 -2.53 13.63 -13.20
C ASP A 224 -3.33 12.77 -14.19
N GLU A 225 -2.78 11.65 -14.67
CA GLU A 225 -3.49 10.69 -15.50
C GLU A 225 -4.71 10.10 -14.80
N ALA A 226 -4.69 10.04 -13.45
CA ALA A 226 -5.79 9.60 -12.60
C ALA A 226 -6.65 10.75 -12.06
N SER A 227 -6.67 11.92 -12.72
CA SER A 227 -7.33 13.14 -12.21
C SER A 227 -8.83 12.98 -11.92
N TYR A 228 -9.51 12.02 -12.56
CA TYR A 228 -10.93 11.73 -12.31
C TYR A 228 -11.16 10.38 -11.62
N VAL A 229 -10.09 9.75 -11.09
CA VAL A 229 -10.15 8.50 -10.32
C VAL A 229 -10.11 8.84 -8.83
N ASN A 230 -11.25 8.80 -8.16
CA ASN A 230 -11.40 9.06 -6.72
C ASN A 230 -12.36 8.06 -6.09
N GLY A 231 -12.01 7.50 -4.93
CA GLY A 231 -12.79 6.47 -4.24
C GLY A 231 -12.75 5.10 -4.88
N ALA A 232 -11.84 4.88 -5.84
CA ALA A 232 -11.70 3.60 -6.53
C ALA A 232 -11.05 2.53 -5.63
N GLU A 233 -11.51 1.29 -5.83
CA GLU A 233 -10.93 0.08 -5.26
C GLU A 233 -10.41 -0.78 -6.42
N ILE A 234 -9.10 -0.97 -6.51
CA ILE A 234 -8.48 -1.62 -7.67
C ILE A 234 -7.64 -2.81 -7.21
N THR A 235 -7.94 -4.00 -7.73
CA THR A 235 -7.17 -5.21 -7.45
C THR A 235 -5.93 -5.31 -8.34
N VAL A 236 -4.82 -5.82 -7.76
CA VAL A 236 -3.61 -6.24 -8.47
C VAL A 236 -3.28 -7.64 -7.96
N ASP A 237 -4.04 -8.63 -8.44
CA ASP A 237 -4.14 -9.92 -7.78
C ASP A 237 -4.17 -11.15 -8.73
N GLY A 238 -3.84 -10.96 -10.00
CA GLY A 238 -3.89 -12.04 -10.99
C GLY A 238 -5.29 -12.62 -11.21
N GLY A 239 -6.34 -11.85 -10.86
CA GLY A 239 -7.74 -12.26 -10.98
C GLY A 239 -8.31 -12.99 -9.77
N TYR A 240 -7.54 -13.11 -8.66
CA TYR A 240 -7.94 -13.89 -7.47
C TYR A 240 -9.30 -13.47 -6.90
N ALA A 241 -9.57 -12.19 -6.74
CA ALA A 241 -10.81 -11.70 -6.14
C ALA A 241 -12.00 -11.62 -7.12
N ALA A 242 -11.75 -11.76 -8.42
CA ALA A 242 -12.75 -11.49 -9.45
C ALA A 242 -13.77 -12.64 -9.68
N HIS A 243 -13.43 -13.88 -9.30
CA HIS A 243 -14.20 -15.05 -9.74
C HIS A 243 -14.85 -15.86 -8.59
N GLY A 244 -14.53 -15.58 -7.30
CA GLY A 244 -15.01 -16.41 -6.19
C GLY A 244 -14.59 -17.88 -6.35
N PRO A 245 -15.52 -18.84 -6.18
CA PRO A 245 -15.22 -20.27 -6.34
C PRO A 245 -15.22 -20.75 -7.81
N VAL A 246 -15.54 -19.90 -8.78
CA VAL A 246 -15.80 -20.32 -10.18
C VAL A 246 -14.55 -20.89 -10.85
N LYS A 247 -13.35 -20.40 -10.48
CA LYS A 247 -12.10 -20.99 -10.99
C LYS A 247 -12.01 -22.48 -10.72
N ALA A 248 -12.30 -22.92 -9.49
CA ALA A 248 -12.25 -24.34 -9.14
C ALA A 248 -13.24 -25.18 -9.97
N ILE A 249 -14.42 -24.62 -10.28
CA ILE A 249 -15.41 -25.28 -11.14
C ILE A 249 -14.90 -25.37 -12.57
N THR A 250 -14.36 -24.27 -13.11
CA THR A 250 -13.81 -24.23 -14.46
C THR A 250 -12.66 -25.21 -14.64
N ASP A 251 -11.72 -25.23 -13.67
CA ASP A 251 -10.60 -26.17 -13.70
C ASP A 251 -11.08 -27.65 -13.66
N ALA A 252 -12.14 -27.94 -12.92
CA ALA A 252 -12.72 -29.29 -12.84
C ALA A 252 -13.46 -29.70 -14.11
N LEU A 253 -13.99 -28.76 -14.89
CA LEU A 253 -14.66 -29.03 -16.18
C LEU A 253 -13.67 -29.27 -17.32
N GLY A 254 -12.39 -28.91 -17.13
CA GLY A 254 -11.37 -29.02 -18.17
C GLY A 254 -11.42 -27.87 -19.17
N GLN A 255 -10.35 -27.76 -19.95
CA GLN A 255 -10.32 -26.87 -21.13
C GLN A 255 -10.63 -27.74 -22.35
N ASP A 256 -11.82 -27.61 -22.92
CA ASP A 256 -12.16 -28.15 -24.22
C ASP A 256 -11.67 -27.23 -25.36
#